data_11d213ee9fd5b4a19c9ee74705328426
#
_entry.id   11d213ee9fd5b4a19c9ee74705328426
#
_cell.length_a   1.000
_cell.length_b   1.000
_cell.length_c   1.000
_cell.angle_alpha   90.00
_cell.angle_beta   90.00
_cell.angle_gamma   90.00
#
_symmetry.space_group_name_H-M   'P 1'
#
loop_
_entity.id
_entity.type
_entity.pdbx_description
1 polymer ?
#
loop_
_entity_poly.entity_id
_entity_poly.type
_entity_poly.pdbx_seq_one_letter_code
_entity_poly.pdbx_strand_id
1 'polypeptide(L)'
;MNTLVIVLIAAVCLVGAYAGYGRWIAKQWGIDPNAKTPAVRLEDGKDYVPTDGWTVFSHQFSSIAGAGPVTGAIQAAAFGWLPVLLWILLGGIFFGAVTDFGALYASVKNDGKSMGLLIEKYIGKFGRKVFLLFCWLFTLLVIAAFADMVAGTFNAYETVDGVTQLAAAAQTNGAAGSISLFFIVFAMLFGLVQKKFALTGWREMALGLVCTVAALAAGMLLPITLGKEGWLYITFIYIFFAATLPMWLLKQPRDFMTTFMFVGMIAGAVLGLLVAHPTMNLPVYTGFNNASLGTLFPILFVTVACGAVSGFHSLVSSGTSSKTIRDERDMLKVGYGAMVTESLLAVLALCVAGAAAAADGTPAAGTPFQIFSSGVAGFFEMFGVPVYIAQCFMTMCVSALALTSLDAVARIGRMSFQELFSTDDMAHAEGWRKVLCNVYFATIITLAGGFVLAKIGYNNIWPLFGSANQLLSALVLATLCVFLKVTGRSNKMLFPPLVIMLCVTFTALVQRVIALVQAVAAGSATFLVEGLQLIIAVLLIALGVTIVLNSLRAYAASKQDSEKATVH
;
A
#
# COMPACT_ATOMS: atom_id res chain seq x y z
N MET A 1 -25.62 14.14 -6.84
CA MET A 1 -25.97 12.69 -6.77
C MET A 1 -25.74 12.22 -5.35
N ASN A 2 -26.56 11.29 -4.84
CA ASN A 2 -26.37 10.77 -3.46
C ASN A 2 -25.13 9.86 -3.43
N THR A 3 -24.23 10.07 -2.46
CA THR A 3 -23.00 9.28 -2.30
C THR A 3 -23.29 7.81 -1.97
N LEU A 4 -24.40 7.53 -1.25
CA LEU A 4 -24.82 6.16 -0.96
C LEU A 4 -25.10 5.37 -2.24
N VAL A 5 -25.72 6.00 -3.26
CA VAL A 5 -25.99 5.34 -4.56
C VAL A 5 -24.67 4.96 -5.24
N ILE A 6 -23.65 5.85 -5.18
CA ILE A 6 -22.31 5.56 -5.73
C ILE A 6 -21.69 4.35 -5.04
N VAL A 7 -21.72 4.32 -3.71
CA VAL A 7 -21.15 3.19 -2.92
C VAL A 7 -21.88 1.89 -3.22
N LEU A 8 -23.23 1.91 -3.32
CA LEU A 8 -24.00 0.70 -3.62
C LEU A 8 -23.71 0.18 -5.02
N ILE A 9 -23.66 1.05 -6.03
CA ILE A 9 -23.28 0.66 -7.40
C ILE A 9 -21.88 0.06 -7.40
N ALA A 10 -20.92 0.71 -6.75
CA ALA A 10 -19.56 0.21 -6.66
C ALA A 10 -19.50 -1.16 -5.95
N ALA A 11 -20.20 -1.33 -4.83
CA ALA A 11 -20.25 -2.59 -4.10
C ALA A 11 -20.85 -3.72 -4.96
N VAL A 12 -21.93 -3.46 -5.69
CA VAL A 12 -22.53 -4.43 -6.63
C VAL A 12 -21.56 -4.80 -7.74
N CYS A 13 -20.86 -3.82 -8.34
CA CYS A 13 -19.85 -4.07 -9.38
C CYS A 13 -18.69 -4.92 -8.84
N LEU A 14 -18.16 -4.59 -7.65
CA LEU A 14 -17.02 -5.28 -7.04
C LEU A 14 -17.38 -6.71 -6.61
N VAL A 15 -18.55 -6.90 -5.97
CA VAL A 15 -19.05 -8.23 -5.59
C VAL A 15 -19.36 -9.07 -6.83
N GLY A 16 -20.00 -8.46 -7.85
CA GLY A 16 -20.27 -9.11 -9.12
C GLY A 16 -18.98 -9.53 -9.84
N ALA A 17 -17.94 -8.69 -9.81
CA ALA A 17 -16.63 -9.01 -10.36
C ALA A 17 -15.96 -10.17 -9.61
N TYR A 18 -16.01 -10.17 -8.28
CA TYR A 18 -15.49 -11.28 -7.48
C TYR A 18 -16.21 -12.61 -7.80
N ALA A 19 -17.55 -12.59 -7.84
CA ALA A 19 -18.37 -13.77 -8.07
C ALA A 19 -18.31 -14.28 -9.54
N GLY A 20 -18.14 -13.38 -10.51
CA GLY A 20 -18.05 -13.69 -11.93
C GLY A 20 -16.60 -13.82 -12.42
N TYR A 21 -15.95 -12.69 -12.66
CA TYR A 21 -14.63 -12.61 -13.29
C TYR A 21 -13.52 -13.26 -12.43
N GLY A 22 -13.51 -13.02 -11.11
CA GLY A 22 -12.53 -13.62 -10.20
C GLY A 22 -12.63 -15.15 -10.17
N ARG A 23 -13.85 -15.71 -10.05
CA ARG A 23 -14.05 -17.17 -10.12
C ARG A 23 -13.71 -17.75 -11.49
N TRP A 24 -13.97 -17.00 -12.55
CA TRP A 24 -13.61 -17.42 -13.90
C TRP A 24 -12.08 -17.53 -14.05
N ILE A 25 -11.30 -16.53 -13.59
CA ILE A 25 -9.83 -16.61 -13.59
C ILE A 25 -9.34 -17.78 -12.75
N ALA A 26 -9.88 -17.97 -11.55
CA ALA A 26 -9.52 -19.06 -10.66
C ALA A 26 -9.71 -20.43 -11.33
N LYS A 27 -10.81 -20.59 -12.06
CA LYS A 27 -11.09 -21.79 -12.87
C LYS A 27 -10.10 -21.95 -14.03
N GLN A 28 -9.76 -20.86 -14.74
CA GLN A 28 -8.80 -20.89 -15.86
C GLN A 28 -7.39 -21.27 -15.40
N TRP A 29 -6.99 -20.85 -14.21
CA TRP A 29 -5.66 -21.16 -13.67
C TRP A 29 -5.60 -22.49 -12.94
N GLY A 30 -6.72 -23.15 -12.68
CA GLY A 30 -6.79 -24.50 -12.11
C GLY A 30 -6.37 -24.53 -10.64
N ILE A 31 -7.20 -23.91 -9.78
CA ILE A 31 -7.10 -24.09 -8.33
C ILE A 31 -7.47 -25.56 -8.02
N ASP A 32 -6.63 -26.25 -7.28
CA ASP A 32 -6.84 -27.63 -6.85
C ASP A 32 -7.16 -27.68 -5.34
N PRO A 33 -8.41 -27.95 -4.96
CA PRO A 33 -8.80 -28.05 -3.54
C PRO A 33 -8.09 -29.16 -2.76
N ASN A 34 -7.54 -30.15 -3.46
CA ASN A 34 -6.88 -31.31 -2.85
C ASN A 34 -5.35 -31.13 -2.75
N ALA A 35 -4.81 -30.09 -3.37
CA ALA A 35 -3.37 -29.83 -3.33
C ALA A 35 -2.95 -29.33 -1.93
N LYS A 36 -1.89 -29.95 -1.40
CA LYS A 36 -1.26 -29.47 -0.18
C LYS A 36 -0.48 -28.19 -0.48
N THR A 37 -0.88 -27.10 0.14
CA THR A 37 -0.20 -25.81 0.00
C THR A 37 1.20 -25.82 0.62
N PRO A 38 2.09 -24.89 0.26
CA PRO A 38 3.38 -24.73 0.91
C PRO A 38 3.27 -24.54 2.43
N ALA A 39 2.25 -23.82 2.92
CA ALA A 39 2.00 -23.65 4.34
C ALA A 39 1.89 -24.97 5.09
N VAL A 40 1.21 -25.97 4.48
CA VAL A 40 1.02 -27.31 5.07
C VAL A 40 2.22 -28.23 4.82
N ARG A 41 2.83 -28.13 3.62
CA ARG A 41 3.90 -29.06 3.21
C ARG A 41 5.26 -28.71 3.80
N LEU A 42 5.52 -27.41 4.01
CA LEU A 42 6.79 -26.85 4.49
C LEU A 42 6.63 -26.22 5.87
N GLU A 43 5.60 -26.62 6.64
CA GLU A 43 5.30 -26.07 7.95
C GLU A 43 6.54 -26.10 8.85
N ASP A 44 6.95 -24.91 9.35
CA ASP A 44 8.10 -24.72 10.23
C ASP A 44 7.75 -23.98 11.53
N GLY A 45 6.50 -23.58 11.68
CA GLY A 45 6.00 -22.81 12.82
C GLY A 45 6.53 -21.37 12.93
N LYS A 46 7.22 -20.88 11.88
CA LYS A 46 7.80 -19.53 11.84
C LYS A 46 7.33 -18.75 10.62
N ASP A 47 7.74 -19.18 9.43
CA ASP A 47 7.40 -18.57 8.15
C ASP A 47 6.22 -19.29 7.49
N TYR A 48 6.22 -20.62 7.55
CA TYR A 48 5.17 -21.47 6.99
C TYR A 48 4.25 -21.96 8.13
N VAL A 49 3.09 -21.29 8.25
CA VAL A 49 2.11 -21.56 9.30
C VAL A 49 0.73 -21.71 8.68
N PRO A 50 0.17 -22.92 8.59
CA PRO A 50 -1.17 -23.15 8.04
C PRO A 50 -2.22 -22.37 8.84
N THR A 51 -2.83 -21.38 8.22
CA THR A 51 -3.76 -20.46 8.87
C THR A 51 -5.12 -20.49 8.19
N ASP A 52 -6.19 -20.21 8.95
CA ASP A 52 -7.55 -20.09 8.41
C ASP A 52 -7.65 -18.98 7.37
N GLY A 53 -8.40 -19.23 6.31
CA GLY A 53 -8.50 -18.33 5.17
C GLY A 53 -9.07 -16.94 5.48
N TRP A 54 -9.90 -16.77 6.52
CA TRP A 54 -10.36 -15.45 6.95
C TRP A 54 -9.29 -14.67 7.70
N THR A 55 -8.50 -15.36 8.50
CA THR A 55 -7.34 -14.76 9.18
C THR A 55 -6.29 -14.31 8.17
N VAL A 56 -6.00 -15.13 7.15
CA VAL A 56 -5.08 -14.74 6.06
C VAL A 56 -5.64 -13.58 5.24
N PHE A 57 -6.97 -13.57 4.96
CA PHE A 57 -7.64 -12.45 4.31
C PHE A 57 -7.48 -11.16 5.12
N SER A 58 -7.74 -11.20 6.43
CA SER A 58 -7.61 -10.03 7.31
C SER A 58 -6.17 -9.52 7.34
N HIS A 59 -5.20 -10.42 7.39
CA HIS A 59 -3.77 -10.06 7.34
C HIS A 59 -3.38 -9.45 5.98
N GLN A 60 -3.81 -10.05 4.87
CA GLN A 60 -3.59 -9.51 3.53
C GLN A 60 -4.21 -8.12 3.40
N PHE A 61 -5.51 -7.99 3.74
CA PHE A 61 -6.24 -6.73 3.65
C PHE A 61 -5.60 -5.64 4.50
N SER A 62 -5.30 -5.90 5.78
CA SER A 62 -4.66 -4.88 6.65
C SER A 62 -3.26 -4.48 6.19
N SER A 63 -2.55 -5.35 5.48
CA SER A 63 -1.21 -5.07 4.96
C SER A 63 -1.25 -4.25 3.66
N ILE A 64 -2.26 -4.44 2.81
CA ILE A 64 -2.41 -3.73 1.54
C ILE A 64 -3.21 -2.45 1.69
N ALA A 65 -4.29 -2.46 2.49
CA ALA A 65 -5.15 -1.31 2.73
C ALA A 65 -4.43 -0.25 3.58
N GLY A 66 -3.40 0.35 2.99
CA GLY A 66 -2.62 1.42 3.58
C GLY A 66 -3.26 2.81 3.38
N ALA A 67 -2.41 3.83 3.47
CA ALA A 67 -2.80 5.22 3.20
C ALA A 67 -3.20 5.49 1.74
N GLY A 68 -2.71 4.65 0.82
CA GLY A 68 -2.84 4.85 -0.62
C GLY A 68 -4.26 4.96 -1.16
N PRO A 69 -5.19 4.05 -0.84
CA PRO A 69 -6.57 4.12 -1.34
C PRO A 69 -7.30 5.38 -0.90
N VAL A 70 -7.06 5.85 0.32
CA VAL A 70 -7.65 7.10 0.83
C VAL A 70 -7.02 8.31 0.14
N THR A 71 -5.70 8.41 0.18
CA THR A 71 -4.97 9.57 -0.34
C THR A 71 -5.14 9.71 -1.85
N GLY A 72 -4.97 8.60 -2.59
CA GLY A 72 -5.05 8.62 -4.05
C GLY A 72 -6.43 9.03 -4.56
N ALA A 73 -7.49 8.49 -3.98
CA ALA A 73 -8.86 8.81 -4.37
C ALA A 73 -9.20 10.29 -4.11
N ILE A 74 -8.80 10.82 -2.95
CA ILE A 74 -9.06 12.22 -2.57
C ILE A 74 -8.25 13.19 -3.44
N GLN A 75 -6.97 12.93 -3.68
CA GLN A 75 -6.16 13.79 -4.55
C GLN A 75 -6.66 13.78 -6.00
N ALA A 76 -6.95 12.60 -6.53
CA ALA A 76 -7.42 12.45 -7.91
C ALA A 76 -8.81 13.06 -8.13
N ALA A 77 -9.60 13.27 -7.06
CA ALA A 77 -10.91 13.93 -7.14
C ALA A 77 -10.85 15.35 -7.75
N ALA A 78 -9.67 15.97 -7.82
CA ALA A 78 -9.43 17.19 -8.58
C ALA A 78 -9.78 17.09 -10.08
N PHE A 79 -9.80 15.88 -10.67
CA PHE A 79 -10.29 15.62 -12.04
C PHE A 79 -11.80 15.40 -12.12
N GLY A 80 -12.50 15.47 -10.99
CA GLY A 80 -13.91 15.12 -10.86
C GLY A 80 -14.11 13.69 -10.34
N TRP A 81 -15.25 13.45 -9.69
CA TRP A 81 -15.49 12.15 -9.03
C TRP A 81 -15.71 10.98 -10.00
N LEU A 82 -16.28 11.22 -11.20
CA LEU A 82 -16.63 10.15 -12.14
C LEU A 82 -15.41 9.46 -12.76
N PRO A 83 -14.40 10.18 -13.32
CA PRO A 83 -13.17 9.54 -13.82
C PRO A 83 -12.45 8.73 -12.74
N VAL A 84 -12.42 9.25 -11.50
CA VAL A 84 -11.78 8.56 -10.36
C VAL A 84 -12.53 7.28 -10.02
N LEU A 85 -13.86 7.33 -9.91
CA LEU A 85 -14.69 6.15 -9.65
C LEU A 85 -14.49 5.08 -10.73
N LEU A 86 -14.53 5.48 -12.01
CA LEU A 86 -14.34 4.56 -13.12
C LEU A 86 -12.96 3.88 -13.06
N TRP A 87 -11.90 4.64 -12.77
CA TRP A 87 -10.57 4.06 -12.64
C TRP A 87 -10.43 3.15 -11.42
N ILE A 88 -11.00 3.49 -10.26
CA ILE A 88 -11.02 2.60 -9.09
C ILE A 88 -11.70 1.27 -9.44
N LEU A 89 -12.87 1.30 -10.09
CA LEU A 89 -13.61 0.08 -10.43
C LEU A 89 -12.91 -0.75 -11.51
N LEU A 90 -12.58 -0.14 -12.65
CA LEU A 90 -11.94 -0.86 -13.74
C LEU A 90 -10.54 -1.34 -13.37
N GLY A 91 -9.75 -0.47 -12.75
CA GLY A 91 -8.40 -0.77 -12.27
C GLY A 91 -8.42 -1.86 -11.20
N GLY A 92 -9.27 -1.70 -10.19
CA GLY A 92 -9.39 -2.68 -9.10
C GLY A 92 -9.82 -4.06 -9.58
N ILE A 93 -10.80 -4.14 -10.47
CA ILE A 93 -11.37 -5.41 -10.97
C ILE A 93 -10.41 -6.12 -11.93
N PHE A 94 -9.96 -5.42 -12.98
CA PHE A 94 -9.29 -6.06 -14.10
C PHE A 94 -7.76 -6.02 -14.04
N PHE A 95 -7.20 -5.17 -13.17
CA PHE A 95 -5.75 -4.97 -13.05
C PHE A 95 -5.26 -5.37 -11.66
N GLY A 96 -5.66 -4.64 -10.62
CA GLY A 96 -5.17 -4.84 -9.25
C GLY A 96 -5.50 -6.23 -8.71
N ALA A 97 -6.78 -6.60 -8.69
CA ALA A 97 -7.20 -7.90 -8.16
C ALA A 97 -6.62 -9.09 -8.93
N VAL A 98 -6.44 -8.94 -10.25
CA VAL A 98 -5.81 -9.96 -11.09
C VAL A 98 -4.32 -10.08 -10.77
N THR A 99 -3.64 -8.97 -10.56
CA THR A 99 -2.21 -8.96 -10.20
C THR A 99 -1.98 -9.58 -8.83
N ASP A 100 -2.78 -9.21 -7.83
CA ASP A 100 -2.66 -9.70 -6.45
C ASP A 100 -2.96 -11.19 -6.35
N PHE A 101 -4.05 -11.61 -6.98
CA PHE A 101 -4.38 -13.04 -7.06
C PHE A 101 -3.33 -13.82 -7.85
N GLY A 102 -2.82 -13.27 -8.96
CA GLY A 102 -1.77 -13.89 -9.77
C GLY A 102 -0.46 -14.05 -9.02
N ALA A 103 -0.04 -13.02 -8.28
CA ALA A 103 1.17 -13.08 -7.46
C ALA A 103 1.07 -14.12 -6.34
N LEU A 104 -0.08 -14.15 -5.65
CA LEU A 104 -0.37 -15.16 -4.63
C LEU A 104 -0.37 -16.57 -5.22
N TYR A 105 -1.09 -16.75 -6.33
CA TYR A 105 -1.19 -18.04 -7.04
C TYR A 105 0.19 -18.54 -7.52
N ALA A 106 0.97 -17.66 -8.16
CA ALA A 106 2.30 -18.03 -8.62
C ALA A 106 3.23 -18.40 -7.46
N SER A 107 3.15 -17.70 -6.35
CA SER A 107 3.95 -17.98 -5.16
C SER A 107 3.54 -19.32 -4.52
N VAL A 108 2.25 -19.57 -4.30
CA VAL A 108 1.75 -20.85 -3.75
C VAL A 108 2.15 -22.04 -4.64
N LYS A 109 2.06 -21.90 -5.97
CA LYS A 109 2.48 -22.94 -6.91
C LYS A 109 4.01 -23.10 -7.03
N ASN A 110 4.79 -22.23 -6.39
CA ASN A 110 6.25 -22.26 -6.36
C ASN A 110 6.80 -22.23 -4.92
N ASP A 111 6.25 -23.04 -4.03
CA ASP A 111 6.75 -23.26 -2.66
C ASP A 111 6.74 -22.00 -1.78
N GLY A 112 5.81 -21.07 -2.00
CA GLY A 112 5.74 -19.83 -1.25
C GLY A 112 6.89 -18.85 -1.54
N LYS A 113 7.55 -18.97 -2.70
CA LYS A 113 8.67 -18.09 -3.09
C LYS A 113 8.21 -16.67 -3.29
N SER A 114 9.05 -15.72 -2.84
CA SER A 114 8.83 -14.29 -3.07
C SER A 114 8.87 -13.94 -4.55
N MET A 115 8.31 -12.77 -4.92
CA MET A 115 8.30 -12.31 -6.31
C MET A 115 9.73 -12.21 -6.90
N GLY A 116 10.72 -11.80 -6.11
CA GLY A 116 12.12 -11.77 -6.54
C GLY A 116 12.66 -13.15 -6.94
N LEU A 117 12.33 -14.19 -6.17
CA LEU A 117 12.71 -15.57 -6.48
C LEU A 117 11.93 -16.15 -7.67
N LEU A 118 10.69 -15.73 -7.86
CA LEU A 118 9.91 -16.09 -9.06
C LEU A 118 10.53 -15.47 -10.32
N ILE A 119 10.95 -14.21 -10.25
CA ILE A 119 11.65 -13.53 -11.34
C ILE A 119 12.99 -14.25 -11.65
N GLU A 120 13.73 -14.67 -10.62
CA GLU A 120 14.94 -15.46 -10.85
C GLU A 120 14.63 -16.76 -11.60
N LYS A 121 13.58 -17.48 -11.18
CA LYS A 121 13.21 -18.77 -11.78
C LYS A 121 12.76 -18.65 -13.23
N TYR A 122 11.98 -17.61 -13.57
CA TYR A 122 11.32 -17.49 -14.88
C TYR A 122 11.99 -16.51 -15.84
N ILE A 123 12.77 -15.53 -15.33
CA ILE A 123 13.42 -14.49 -16.13
C ILE A 123 14.95 -14.57 -16.00
N GLY A 124 15.47 -15.03 -14.86
CA GLY A 124 16.88 -15.25 -14.62
C GLY A 124 17.49 -14.40 -13.52
N LYS A 125 18.73 -14.76 -13.12
CA LYS A 125 19.47 -14.11 -12.00
C LYS A 125 19.70 -12.61 -12.20
N PHE A 126 19.97 -12.17 -13.41
CA PHE A 126 20.12 -10.74 -13.71
C PHE A 126 18.81 -9.98 -13.50
N GLY A 127 17.68 -10.53 -13.99
CA GLY A 127 16.34 -9.98 -13.78
C GLY A 127 16.02 -9.83 -12.30
N ARG A 128 16.37 -10.81 -11.43
CA ARG A 128 16.21 -10.72 -9.98
C ARG A 128 16.96 -9.53 -9.39
N LYS A 129 18.25 -9.34 -9.72
CA LYS A 129 19.04 -8.23 -9.16
C LYS A 129 18.47 -6.87 -9.55
N VAL A 130 18.09 -6.71 -10.81
CA VAL A 130 17.46 -5.47 -11.31
C VAL A 130 16.12 -5.22 -10.60
N PHE A 131 15.31 -6.26 -10.42
CA PHE A 131 14.04 -6.18 -9.69
C PHE A 131 14.23 -5.82 -8.21
N LEU A 132 15.19 -6.43 -7.52
CA LEU A 132 15.47 -6.11 -6.11
C LEU A 132 15.93 -4.66 -5.95
N LEU A 133 16.76 -4.15 -6.86
CA LEU A 133 17.16 -2.74 -6.87
C LEU A 133 15.96 -1.83 -7.10
N PHE A 134 15.07 -2.19 -8.05
CA PHE A 134 13.81 -1.47 -8.28
C PHE A 134 12.94 -1.46 -7.02
N CYS A 135 12.73 -2.62 -6.38
CA CYS A 135 11.96 -2.73 -5.15
C CYS A 135 12.57 -1.88 -4.03
N TRP A 136 13.89 -1.88 -3.86
CA TRP A 136 14.55 -1.05 -2.85
C TRP A 136 14.30 0.44 -3.09
N LEU A 137 14.52 0.94 -4.30
CA LEU A 137 14.24 2.34 -4.66
C LEU A 137 12.76 2.70 -4.45
N PHE A 138 11.85 1.81 -4.85
CA PHE A 138 10.43 1.97 -4.62
C PHE A 138 10.11 2.10 -3.12
N THR A 139 10.71 1.25 -2.27
CA THR A 139 10.46 1.32 -0.82
C THR A 139 10.95 2.63 -0.19
N LEU A 140 12.02 3.24 -0.71
CA LEU A 140 12.46 4.57 -0.26
C LEU A 140 11.40 5.64 -0.53
N LEU A 141 10.75 5.60 -1.70
CA LEU A 141 9.66 6.53 -2.05
C LEU A 141 8.45 6.35 -1.16
N VAL A 142 8.08 5.10 -0.85
CA VAL A 142 6.95 4.81 0.06
C VAL A 142 7.23 5.31 1.47
N ILE A 143 8.43 5.00 2.00
CA ILE A 143 8.86 5.45 3.34
C ILE A 143 8.80 6.98 3.40
N ALA A 144 9.34 7.65 2.40
CA ALA A 144 9.37 9.10 2.33
C ALA A 144 7.96 9.71 2.31
N ALA A 145 7.10 9.25 1.40
CA ALA A 145 5.76 9.80 1.23
C ALA A 145 4.89 9.59 2.47
N PHE A 146 4.88 8.38 3.03
CA PHE A 146 4.01 8.05 4.14
C PHE A 146 4.52 8.62 5.47
N ALA A 147 5.83 8.63 5.71
CA ALA A 147 6.39 9.24 6.92
C ALA A 147 6.15 10.76 6.96
N ASP A 148 6.31 11.45 5.82
CA ASP A 148 6.04 12.88 5.72
C ASP A 148 4.54 13.20 5.91
N MET A 149 3.66 12.36 5.36
CA MET A 149 2.21 12.50 5.50
C MET A 149 1.75 12.27 6.94
N VAL A 150 2.28 11.26 7.62
CA VAL A 150 1.99 10.99 9.04
C VAL A 150 2.47 12.14 9.91
N ALA A 151 3.72 12.59 9.71
CA ALA A 151 4.28 13.74 10.44
C ALA A 151 3.48 15.03 10.20
N GLY A 152 3.01 15.26 8.97
CA GLY A 152 2.13 16.38 8.63
C GLY A 152 0.77 16.30 9.30
N THR A 153 0.21 15.09 9.46
CA THR A 153 -1.09 14.89 10.11
C THR A 153 -1.03 15.14 11.62
N PHE A 154 0.10 14.83 12.25
CA PHE A 154 0.30 15.08 13.69
C PHE A 154 0.82 16.49 13.99
N ASN A 155 1.15 17.28 12.97
CA ASN A 155 1.69 18.62 13.13
C ASN A 155 0.72 19.52 13.87
N ALA A 156 1.18 20.12 14.99
CA ALA A 156 0.40 21.02 15.83
C ALA A 156 0.53 22.50 15.44
N TYR A 157 1.38 22.84 14.47
CA TYR A 157 1.67 24.22 14.11
C TYR A 157 1.29 24.53 12.67
N GLU A 158 0.90 25.77 12.43
CA GLU A 158 0.66 26.34 11.10
C GLU A 158 1.43 27.64 10.94
N THR A 159 1.75 28.00 9.71
CA THR A 159 2.37 29.29 9.41
C THR A 159 1.36 30.20 8.74
N VAL A 160 0.95 31.25 9.41
CA VAL A 160 0.04 32.28 8.91
C VAL A 160 0.81 33.60 8.85
N ASP A 161 0.84 34.24 7.70
CA ASP A 161 1.55 35.52 7.44
C ASP A 161 3.03 35.47 7.88
N GLY A 162 3.69 34.32 7.72
CA GLY A 162 5.10 34.14 8.09
C GLY A 162 5.36 33.88 9.58
N VAL A 163 4.32 33.86 10.42
CA VAL A 163 4.41 33.55 11.85
C VAL A 163 3.94 32.14 12.13
N THR A 164 4.80 31.34 12.79
CA THR A 164 4.44 30.01 13.23
C THR A 164 3.62 30.09 14.52
N GLN A 165 2.41 29.57 14.47
CA GLN A 165 1.46 29.54 15.59
C GLN A 165 0.84 28.15 15.74
N LEU A 166 0.17 27.90 16.88
CA LEU A 166 -0.60 26.68 17.07
C LEU A 166 -1.81 26.67 16.11
N ALA A 167 -1.95 25.59 15.36
CA ALA A 167 -3.10 25.36 14.49
C ALA A 167 -4.39 25.21 15.31
N ALA A 168 -5.53 25.53 14.72
CA ALA A 168 -6.83 25.31 15.35
C ALA A 168 -7.05 23.85 15.76
N ALA A 169 -6.51 22.91 14.98
CA ALA A 169 -6.55 21.46 15.25
C ALA A 169 -5.36 20.94 16.10
N ALA A 170 -4.54 21.82 16.69
CA ALA A 170 -3.31 21.41 17.39
C ALA A 170 -3.54 20.36 18.47
N GLN A 171 -4.62 20.50 19.24
CA GLN A 171 -4.98 19.54 20.29
C GLN A 171 -5.34 18.17 19.71
N THR A 172 -6.16 18.12 18.67
CA THR A 172 -6.57 16.88 17.99
C THR A 172 -5.39 16.21 17.31
N ASN A 173 -4.54 16.98 16.61
CA ASN A 173 -3.36 16.47 15.93
C ASN A 173 -2.34 15.93 16.95
N GLY A 174 -2.09 16.68 18.02
CA GLY A 174 -1.22 16.27 19.12
C GLY A 174 -1.74 15.02 19.84
N ALA A 175 -3.06 14.94 20.06
CA ALA A 175 -3.69 13.76 20.65
C ALA A 175 -3.53 12.54 19.74
N ALA A 176 -3.73 12.66 18.43
CA ALA A 176 -3.55 11.57 17.48
C ALA A 176 -2.10 11.06 17.46
N GLY A 177 -1.11 11.98 17.50
CA GLY A 177 0.30 11.61 17.63
C GLY A 177 0.60 10.90 18.96
N SER A 178 0.09 11.41 20.07
CA SER A 178 0.22 10.76 21.39
C SER A 178 -0.43 9.38 21.42
N ILE A 179 -1.64 9.23 20.88
CA ILE A 179 -2.32 7.94 20.75
C ILE A 179 -1.41 6.96 20.01
N SER A 180 -0.77 7.38 18.90
CA SER A 180 0.13 6.53 18.13
C SER A 180 1.31 6.03 18.97
N LEU A 181 1.90 6.87 19.83
CA LEU A 181 2.99 6.48 20.74
C LEU A 181 2.49 5.52 21.83
N PHE A 182 1.38 5.83 22.50
CA PHE A 182 0.78 4.94 23.49
C PHE A 182 0.35 3.61 22.88
N PHE A 183 -0.15 3.64 21.65
CA PHE A 183 -0.54 2.43 20.93
C PHE A 183 0.63 1.46 20.73
N ILE A 184 1.85 1.98 20.47
CA ILE A 184 3.08 1.19 20.39
C ILE A 184 3.38 0.53 21.75
N VAL A 185 3.31 1.30 22.84
CA VAL A 185 3.57 0.81 24.19
C VAL A 185 2.56 -0.27 24.59
N PHE A 186 1.27 0.00 24.38
CA PHE A 186 0.21 -0.97 24.71
C PHE A 186 0.24 -2.20 23.80
N ALA A 187 0.66 -2.08 22.54
CA ALA A 187 0.86 -3.23 21.66
C ALA A 187 2.00 -4.13 22.16
N MET A 188 3.12 -3.55 22.60
CA MET A 188 4.22 -4.34 23.20
C MET A 188 3.77 -5.02 24.50
N LEU A 189 3.04 -4.33 25.37
CA LEU A 189 2.47 -4.92 26.59
C LEU A 189 1.49 -6.05 26.25
N PHE A 190 0.61 -5.85 25.29
CA PHE A 190 -0.32 -6.88 24.81
C PHE A 190 0.45 -8.11 24.31
N GLY A 191 1.48 -7.94 23.46
CA GLY A 191 2.30 -9.04 22.94
C GLY A 191 3.02 -9.83 24.05
N LEU A 192 3.57 -9.13 25.06
CA LEU A 192 4.20 -9.76 26.22
C LEU A 192 3.20 -10.56 27.06
N VAL A 193 2.01 -10.00 27.33
CA VAL A 193 0.95 -10.67 28.10
C VAL A 193 0.41 -11.86 27.32
N GLN A 194 0.12 -11.69 26.02
CA GLN A 194 -0.34 -12.75 25.14
C GLN A 194 0.63 -13.95 25.14
N LYS A 195 1.94 -13.67 24.99
CA LYS A 195 2.97 -14.71 24.99
C LYS A 195 3.13 -15.39 26.35
N LYS A 196 3.07 -14.62 27.45
CA LYS A 196 3.24 -15.15 28.82
C LYS A 196 2.08 -16.05 29.24
N PHE A 197 0.85 -15.70 28.88
CA PHE A 197 -0.37 -16.41 29.31
C PHE A 197 -0.99 -17.26 28.19
N ALA A 198 -0.36 -17.35 27.01
CA ALA A 198 -0.84 -18.08 25.85
C ALA A 198 -2.33 -17.80 25.54
N LEU A 199 -2.73 -16.51 25.58
CA LEU A 199 -4.10 -16.10 25.41
C LEU A 199 -4.57 -16.35 23.97
N THR A 200 -5.77 -16.91 23.82
CA THR A 200 -6.40 -17.18 22.51
C THR A 200 -7.91 -16.91 22.57
N GLY A 201 -8.50 -16.69 21.40
CA GLY A 201 -9.95 -16.51 21.24
C GLY A 201 -10.48 -15.24 21.92
N TRP A 202 -11.60 -15.34 22.63
CA TRP A 202 -12.28 -14.16 23.19
C TRP A 202 -11.45 -13.40 24.23
N ARG A 203 -10.55 -14.08 24.97
CA ARG A 203 -9.68 -13.45 25.97
C ARG A 203 -8.61 -12.57 25.31
N GLU A 204 -8.08 -13.03 24.21
CA GLU A 204 -7.16 -12.27 23.37
C GLU A 204 -7.85 -11.04 22.78
N MET A 205 -9.07 -11.21 22.23
CA MET A 205 -9.87 -10.11 21.70
C MET A 205 -10.21 -9.07 22.79
N ALA A 206 -10.62 -9.50 23.96
CA ALA A 206 -10.95 -8.61 25.07
C ALA A 206 -9.72 -7.80 25.53
N LEU A 207 -8.57 -8.45 25.69
CA LEU A 207 -7.33 -7.77 26.06
C LEU A 207 -6.90 -6.76 24.98
N GLY A 208 -6.96 -7.14 23.70
CA GLY A 208 -6.63 -6.26 22.59
C GLY A 208 -7.53 -5.03 22.53
N LEU A 209 -8.84 -5.21 22.74
CA LEU A 209 -9.79 -4.11 22.80
C LEU A 209 -9.51 -3.18 24.00
N VAL A 210 -9.26 -3.74 25.19
CA VAL A 210 -8.90 -2.95 26.38
C VAL A 210 -7.62 -2.15 26.16
N CYS A 211 -6.58 -2.76 25.58
CA CYS A 211 -5.34 -2.06 25.25
C CYS A 211 -5.57 -0.94 24.21
N THR A 212 -6.41 -1.19 23.21
CA THR A 212 -6.78 -0.17 22.19
C THR A 212 -7.48 1.02 22.86
N VAL A 213 -8.50 0.78 23.67
CA VAL A 213 -9.24 1.84 24.37
C VAL A 213 -8.33 2.60 25.35
N ALA A 214 -7.47 1.87 26.07
CA ALA A 214 -6.50 2.49 26.99
C ALA A 214 -5.51 3.41 26.26
N ALA A 215 -5.01 2.99 25.08
CA ALA A 215 -4.12 3.81 24.26
C ALA A 215 -4.81 5.08 23.74
N LEU A 216 -6.08 4.94 23.29
CA LEU A 216 -6.90 6.09 22.86
C LEU A 216 -7.11 7.07 24.00
N ALA A 217 -7.54 6.58 25.18
CA ALA A 217 -7.78 7.41 26.36
C ALA A 217 -6.51 8.12 26.82
N ALA A 218 -5.38 7.38 26.94
CA ALA A 218 -4.10 7.94 27.37
C ALA A 218 -3.62 9.06 26.43
N GLY A 219 -3.72 8.85 25.10
CA GLY A 219 -3.27 9.85 24.13
C GLY A 219 -4.18 11.10 24.08
N MET A 220 -5.49 10.93 24.27
CA MET A 220 -6.42 12.06 24.35
C MET A 220 -6.25 12.89 25.63
N LEU A 221 -5.85 12.25 26.75
CA LEU A 221 -5.58 12.92 28.03
C LEU A 221 -4.22 13.64 28.05
N LEU A 222 -3.25 13.16 27.26
CA LEU A 222 -1.87 13.66 27.22
C LEU A 222 -1.47 14.04 25.78
N PRO A 223 -2.10 15.03 25.16
CA PRO A 223 -1.75 15.45 23.81
C PRO A 223 -0.35 16.07 23.76
N ILE A 224 0.52 15.54 22.91
CA ILE A 224 1.88 16.04 22.68
C ILE A 224 1.86 16.95 21.45
N THR A 225 2.08 18.24 21.66
CA THR A 225 2.12 19.24 20.58
C THR A 225 3.55 19.41 20.08
N LEU A 226 3.85 18.81 18.92
CA LEU A 226 5.15 18.94 18.24
C LEU A 226 4.94 19.46 16.82
N GLY A 227 6.00 20.06 16.27
CA GLY A 227 6.06 20.43 14.87
C GLY A 227 6.28 19.19 13.96
N LYS A 228 6.01 19.36 12.67
CA LYS A 228 6.15 18.31 11.65
C LYS A 228 7.53 17.63 11.69
N GLU A 229 8.60 18.41 11.84
CA GLU A 229 9.99 17.88 11.94
C GLU A 229 10.16 16.94 13.14
N GLY A 230 9.64 17.30 14.31
CA GLY A 230 9.70 16.45 15.50
C GLY A 230 8.99 15.12 15.30
N TRP A 231 7.78 15.15 14.72
CA TRP A 231 7.03 13.95 14.39
C TRP A 231 7.71 13.11 13.31
N LEU A 232 8.40 13.73 12.36
CA LEU A 232 9.17 13.01 11.35
C LEU A 232 10.32 12.21 11.99
N TYR A 233 11.09 12.81 12.89
CA TYR A 233 12.14 12.09 13.63
C TYR A 233 11.58 10.93 14.46
N ILE A 234 10.51 11.16 15.20
CA ILE A 234 9.85 10.12 16.01
C ILE A 234 9.39 8.96 15.11
N THR A 235 8.79 9.26 13.97
CA THR A 235 8.33 8.25 13.00
C THR A 235 9.51 7.42 12.48
N PHE A 236 10.64 8.02 12.14
CA PHE A 236 11.81 7.27 11.66
C PHE A 236 12.45 6.41 12.76
N ILE A 237 12.51 6.90 13.99
CA ILE A 237 12.95 6.11 15.15
C ILE A 237 12.03 4.91 15.36
N TYR A 238 10.71 5.14 15.29
CA TYR A 238 9.73 4.07 15.39
C TYR A 238 9.92 3.00 14.29
N ILE A 239 10.03 3.42 13.02
CA ILE A 239 10.17 2.50 11.88
C ILE A 239 11.46 1.67 12.01
N PHE A 240 12.55 2.27 12.54
CA PHE A 240 13.80 1.53 12.81
C PHE A 240 13.55 0.35 13.75
N PHE A 241 12.87 0.57 14.88
CA PHE A 241 12.51 -0.50 15.81
C PHE A 241 11.52 -1.50 15.19
N ALA A 242 10.51 -1.02 14.47
CA ALA A 242 9.55 -1.87 13.78
C ALA A 242 10.20 -2.79 12.73
N ALA A 243 11.25 -2.31 12.04
CA ALA A 243 12.00 -3.09 11.06
C ALA A 243 12.99 -4.09 11.68
N THR A 244 13.50 -3.84 12.89
CA THR A 244 14.57 -4.64 13.52
C THR A 244 14.08 -5.57 14.60
N LEU A 245 13.03 -5.21 15.34
CA LEU A 245 12.48 -6.03 16.42
C LEU A 245 11.76 -7.29 15.89
N PRO A 246 11.69 -8.36 16.72
CA PRO A 246 10.90 -9.54 16.39
C PRO A 246 9.42 -9.19 16.13
N MET A 247 8.81 -9.84 15.14
CA MET A 247 7.42 -9.54 14.74
C MET A 247 6.41 -9.75 15.87
N TRP A 248 6.60 -10.77 16.71
CA TRP A 248 5.71 -11.10 17.81
C TRP A 248 5.68 -10.03 18.93
N LEU A 249 6.74 -9.21 19.04
CA LEU A 249 6.84 -8.21 20.12
C LEU A 249 6.10 -6.91 19.79
N LEU A 250 6.16 -6.46 18.53
CA LEU A 250 5.62 -5.16 18.13
C LEU A 250 4.61 -5.28 16.99
N LYS A 251 4.99 -5.87 15.84
CA LYS A 251 4.18 -5.80 14.63
C LYS A 251 2.87 -6.59 14.76
N GLN A 252 2.94 -7.87 15.13
CA GLN A 252 1.74 -8.72 15.24
C GLN A 252 0.72 -8.19 16.26
N PRO A 253 1.12 -7.84 17.51
CA PRO A 253 0.22 -7.25 18.50
C PRO A 253 -0.41 -5.94 18.03
N ARG A 254 0.39 -5.08 17.39
CA ARG A 254 -0.08 -3.81 16.88
C ARG A 254 -1.09 -3.99 15.73
N ASP A 255 -0.79 -4.86 14.76
CA ASP A 255 -1.70 -5.15 13.64
C ASP A 255 -3.03 -5.73 14.15
N PHE A 256 -2.98 -6.59 15.18
CA PHE A 256 -4.18 -7.13 15.83
C PHE A 256 -5.04 -6.02 16.46
N MET A 257 -4.43 -5.13 17.25
CA MET A 257 -5.15 -3.99 17.86
C MET A 257 -5.67 -3.02 16.78
N THR A 258 -4.90 -2.78 15.72
CA THR A 258 -5.30 -1.89 14.62
C THR A 258 -6.53 -2.42 13.88
N THR A 259 -6.77 -3.74 13.85
CA THR A 259 -7.95 -4.33 13.23
C THR A 259 -9.24 -3.81 13.86
N PHE A 260 -9.30 -3.62 15.20
CA PHE A 260 -10.48 -3.03 15.86
C PHE A 260 -10.74 -1.60 15.38
N MET A 261 -9.66 -0.82 15.19
CA MET A 261 -9.77 0.55 14.70
C MET A 261 -10.29 0.57 13.25
N PHE A 262 -9.77 -0.29 12.39
CA PHE A 262 -10.19 -0.35 10.98
C PHE A 262 -11.64 -0.79 10.82
N VAL A 263 -12.06 -1.79 11.59
CA VAL A 263 -13.46 -2.22 11.62
C VAL A 263 -14.36 -1.06 12.06
N GLY A 264 -13.98 -0.35 13.13
CA GLY A 264 -14.71 0.82 13.61
C GLY A 264 -14.77 1.95 12.57
N MET A 265 -13.66 2.26 11.92
CA MET A 265 -13.56 3.27 10.86
C MET A 265 -14.45 2.94 9.66
N ILE A 266 -14.34 1.72 9.12
CA ILE A 266 -15.12 1.29 7.95
C ILE A 266 -16.60 1.23 8.30
N ALA A 267 -16.96 0.65 9.46
CA ALA A 267 -18.33 0.61 9.94
C ALA A 267 -18.91 2.01 10.13
N GLY A 268 -18.16 2.93 10.73
CA GLY A 268 -18.56 4.32 10.91
C GLY A 268 -18.78 5.04 9.59
N ALA A 269 -17.87 4.86 8.62
CA ALA A 269 -18.02 5.45 7.29
C ALA A 269 -19.26 4.89 6.56
N VAL A 270 -19.46 3.57 6.56
CA VAL A 270 -20.60 2.93 5.89
C VAL A 270 -21.92 3.31 6.56
N LEU A 271 -22.01 3.19 7.89
CA LEU A 271 -23.21 3.57 8.64
C LEU A 271 -23.51 5.07 8.51
N GLY A 272 -22.47 5.91 8.55
CA GLY A 272 -22.61 7.33 8.34
C GLY A 272 -23.20 7.67 6.98
N LEU A 273 -22.69 7.07 5.91
CA LEU A 273 -23.26 7.25 4.56
C LEU A 273 -24.68 6.72 4.44
N LEU A 274 -25.00 5.61 5.14
CA LEU A 274 -26.36 5.03 5.18
C LEU A 274 -27.37 5.93 5.91
N VAL A 275 -26.96 6.65 6.93
CA VAL A 275 -27.85 7.50 7.74
C VAL A 275 -27.89 8.94 7.22
N ALA A 276 -26.73 9.51 6.90
CA ALA A 276 -26.61 10.91 6.48
C ALA A 276 -27.10 11.15 5.06
N HIS A 277 -27.03 10.15 4.19
CA HIS A 277 -27.34 10.27 2.75
C HIS A 277 -26.73 11.51 2.09
N PRO A 278 -25.42 11.82 2.32
CA PRO A 278 -24.85 13.08 1.86
C PRO A 278 -24.84 13.17 0.33
N THR A 279 -24.86 14.38 -0.17
CA THR A 279 -24.72 14.66 -1.61
C THR A 279 -23.26 14.66 -2.03
N MET A 280 -22.99 14.18 -3.25
CA MET A 280 -21.71 14.33 -3.91
C MET A 280 -21.61 15.77 -4.45
N ASN A 281 -20.93 16.63 -3.73
CA ASN A 281 -20.77 18.05 -4.09
C ASN A 281 -19.63 18.28 -5.09
N LEU A 282 -18.66 17.36 -5.18
CA LEU A 282 -17.60 17.48 -6.18
C LEU A 282 -18.16 17.44 -7.62
N PRO A 283 -17.55 18.17 -8.57
CA PRO A 283 -17.94 18.15 -9.96
C PRO A 283 -17.80 16.74 -10.57
N VAL A 284 -18.66 16.41 -11.52
CA VAL A 284 -18.63 15.13 -12.23
C VAL A 284 -17.30 14.98 -12.98
N TYR A 285 -16.88 16.05 -13.66
CA TYR A 285 -15.66 16.13 -14.45
C TYR A 285 -15.18 17.57 -14.52
N THR A 286 -13.89 17.81 -14.31
CA THR A 286 -13.30 19.17 -14.30
C THR A 286 -12.50 19.50 -15.56
N GLY A 287 -12.34 18.56 -16.46
CA GLY A 287 -11.56 18.72 -17.69
C GLY A 287 -10.35 17.79 -17.78
N PHE A 288 -9.74 17.74 -18.96
CA PHE A 288 -8.56 16.90 -19.20
C PHE A 288 -7.29 17.47 -18.54
N ASN A 289 -7.20 18.81 -18.41
CA ASN A 289 -6.08 19.50 -17.80
C ASN A 289 -6.51 20.11 -16.47
N ASN A 290 -5.80 19.77 -15.40
CA ASN A 290 -5.98 20.33 -14.07
C ASN A 290 -4.76 21.18 -13.71
N ALA A 291 -4.99 22.40 -13.19
CA ALA A 291 -3.91 23.35 -12.89
C ALA A 291 -2.95 22.85 -11.79
N SER A 292 -3.46 22.05 -10.84
CA SER A 292 -2.64 21.57 -9.71
C SER A 292 -1.98 20.21 -9.97
N LEU A 293 -2.62 19.32 -10.75
CA LEU A 293 -2.15 17.95 -10.95
C LEU A 293 -1.54 17.71 -12.35
N GLY A 294 -1.91 18.49 -13.36
CA GLY A 294 -1.50 18.29 -14.75
C GLY A 294 -2.58 17.60 -15.59
N THR A 295 -2.17 16.76 -16.55
CA THR A 295 -3.09 16.10 -17.48
C THR A 295 -3.75 14.85 -16.86
N LEU A 296 -5.04 14.64 -17.15
CA LEU A 296 -5.79 13.46 -16.67
C LEU A 296 -5.05 12.16 -17.02
N PHE A 297 -4.62 12.00 -18.26
CA PHE A 297 -3.71 10.91 -18.65
C PHE A 297 -2.27 11.44 -18.70
N PRO A 298 -1.36 10.85 -17.95
CA PRO A 298 -1.46 9.64 -17.12
C PRO A 298 -1.73 9.91 -15.64
N ILE A 299 -1.84 11.17 -15.20
CA ILE A 299 -1.72 11.56 -13.78
C ILE A 299 -2.86 11.01 -12.92
N LEU A 300 -4.10 11.02 -13.37
CA LEU A 300 -5.21 10.41 -12.63
C LEU A 300 -4.90 8.95 -12.29
N PHE A 301 -4.38 8.21 -13.27
CA PHE A 301 -4.12 6.78 -13.14
C PHE A 301 -3.04 6.49 -12.10
N VAL A 302 -1.92 7.24 -12.12
CA VAL A 302 -0.84 7.03 -11.15
C VAL A 302 -1.13 7.63 -9.77
N THR A 303 -2.01 8.62 -9.68
CA THR A 303 -2.45 9.20 -8.42
C THR A 303 -3.31 8.21 -7.62
N VAL A 304 -4.24 7.51 -8.29
CA VAL A 304 -5.03 6.42 -7.69
C VAL A 304 -4.29 5.10 -7.92
N ALA A 305 -3.15 4.94 -7.30
CA ALA A 305 -2.38 3.71 -7.42
C ALA A 305 -3.00 2.58 -6.57
N CYS A 306 -2.90 2.63 -5.26
CA CYS A 306 -3.28 1.52 -4.39
C CYS A 306 -4.76 1.12 -4.51
N GLY A 307 -5.69 2.06 -4.52
CA GLY A 307 -7.13 1.77 -4.65
C GLY A 307 -7.56 1.15 -5.98
N ALA A 308 -6.69 1.16 -7.00
CA ALA A 308 -6.95 0.60 -8.32
C ALA A 308 -5.93 -0.49 -8.70
N VAL A 309 -4.63 -0.19 -8.68
CA VAL A 309 -3.56 -1.13 -9.07
C VAL A 309 -2.29 -0.84 -8.28
N SER A 310 -1.79 -1.81 -7.52
CA SER A 310 -0.59 -1.65 -6.71
C SER A 310 0.38 -2.82 -6.87
N GLY A 311 1.62 -2.52 -7.21
CA GLY A 311 2.68 -3.51 -7.24
C GLY A 311 3.14 -3.96 -5.86
N PHE A 312 3.02 -3.10 -4.85
CA PHE A 312 3.34 -3.44 -3.46
C PHE A 312 2.50 -4.62 -2.94
N HIS A 313 1.23 -4.70 -3.31
CA HIS A 313 0.35 -5.81 -2.92
C HIS A 313 0.90 -7.17 -3.35
N SER A 314 1.50 -7.24 -4.53
CA SER A 314 2.11 -8.46 -5.03
C SER A 314 3.30 -8.93 -4.19
N LEU A 315 4.05 -8.00 -3.58
CA LEU A 315 5.14 -8.32 -2.66
C LEU A 315 4.60 -8.90 -1.35
N VAL A 316 3.48 -8.35 -0.84
CA VAL A 316 2.79 -8.88 0.35
C VAL A 316 2.20 -10.25 0.05
N SER A 317 1.48 -10.40 -1.05
CA SER A 317 0.84 -11.65 -1.49
C SER A 317 1.84 -12.78 -1.63
N SER A 318 2.99 -12.54 -2.29
CA SER A 318 4.02 -13.55 -2.54
C SER A 318 4.99 -13.74 -1.38
N GLY A 319 5.21 -12.73 -0.55
CA GLY A 319 6.20 -12.78 0.54
C GLY A 319 5.66 -13.33 1.85
N THR A 320 4.38 -13.13 2.12
CA THR A 320 3.77 -13.42 3.42
C THR A 320 2.55 -14.34 3.29
N SER A 321 1.50 -13.89 2.60
CA SER A 321 0.21 -14.61 2.55
C SER A 321 0.32 -15.98 1.90
N SER A 322 1.18 -16.14 0.90
CA SER A 322 1.42 -17.42 0.23
C SER A 322 1.99 -18.52 1.13
N LYS A 323 2.65 -18.14 2.23
CA LYS A 323 3.23 -19.05 3.20
C LYS A 323 2.26 -19.42 4.33
N THR A 324 1.09 -18.79 4.37
CA THR A 324 0.09 -19.01 5.42
C THR A 324 -1.22 -19.61 4.91
N ILE A 325 -1.45 -19.61 3.60
CA ILE A 325 -2.63 -20.21 2.97
C ILE A 325 -2.66 -21.71 3.22
N ARG A 326 -3.68 -22.18 3.94
CA ARG A 326 -3.90 -23.59 4.25
C ARG A 326 -4.56 -24.35 3.10
N ASP A 327 -5.50 -23.72 2.38
CA ASP A 327 -6.28 -24.31 1.29
C ASP A 327 -6.18 -23.43 0.03
N GLU A 328 -5.94 -24.04 -1.13
CA GLU A 328 -5.86 -23.28 -2.39
C GLU A 328 -7.16 -22.54 -2.74
N ARG A 329 -8.32 -23.01 -2.25
CA ARG A 329 -9.61 -22.32 -2.43
C ARG A 329 -9.63 -20.93 -1.83
N ASP A 330 -8.84 -20.69 -0.77
CA ASP A 330 -8.76 -19.41 -0.11
C ASP A 330 -7.94 -18.38 -0.89
N MET A 331 -7.12 -18.80 -1.86
CA MET A 331 -6.32 -17.88 -2.66
C MET A 331 -7.14 -16.80 -3.37
N LEU A 332 -8.32 -17.16 -3.90
CA LEU A 332 -9.19 -16.19 -4.56
C LEU A 332 -9.71 -15.15 -3.57
N LYS A 333 -10.15 -15.59 -2.39
CA LYS A 333 -10.63 -14.71 -1.33
C LYS A 333 -9.52 -13.78 -0.84
N VAL A 334 -8.33 -14.32 -0.62
CA VAL A 334 -7.20 -13.58 -0.07
C VAL A 334 -6.57 -12.64 -1.10
N GLY A 335 -6.30 -13.09 -2.33
CA GLY A 335 -5.69 -12.25 -3.37
C GLY A 335 -6.70 -11.30 -4.01
N TYR A 336 -7.66 -11.84 -4.75
CA TYR A 336 -8.65 -11.04 -5.48
C TYR A 336 -9.62 -10.32 -4.53
N GLY A 337 -10.12 -11.03 -3.49
CA GLY A 337 -11.10 -10.49 -2.55
C GLY A 337 -10.57 -9.33 -1.73
N ALA A 338 -9.33 -9.39 -1.24
CA ALA A 338 -8.75 -8.29 -0.47
C ALA A 338 -8.60 -7.01 -1.32
N MET A 339 -8.17 -7.13 -2.58
CA MET A 339 -8.03 -5.98 -3.47
C MET A 339 -9.37 -5.32 -3.81
N VAL A 340 -10.43 -6.10 -4.12
CA VAL A 340 -11.74 -5.48 -4.37
C VAL A 340 -12.33 -4.83 -3.12
N THR A 341 -12.01 -5.34 -1.93
CA THR A 341 -12.39 -4.70 -0.65
C THR A 341 -11.62 -3.38 -0.46
N GLU A 342 -10.35 -3.33 -0.83
CA GLU A 342 -9.56 -2.10 -0.80
C GLU A 342 -10.07 -1.06 -1.82
N SER A 343 -10.48 -1.51 -3.01
CA SER A 343 -11.14 -0.63 -4.00
C SER A 343 -12.43 -0.03 -3.45
N LEU A 344 -13.21 -0.78 -2.66
CA LEU A 344 -14.38 -0.25 -1.97
C LEU A 344 -13.99 0.83 -0.95
N LEU A 345 -12.90 0.66 -0.21
CA LEU A 345 -12.37 1.69 0.70
C LEU A 345 -11.99 2.97 -0.06
N ALA A 346 -11.39 2.86 -1.25
CA ALA A 346 -11.08 4.02 -2.10
C ALA A 346 -12.36 4.73 -2.58
N VAL A 347 -13.42 3.98 -2.92
CA VAL A 347 -14.73 4.56 -3.25
C VAL A 347 -15.35 5.27 -2.05
N LEU A 348 -15.27 4.68 -0.85
CA LEU A 348 -15.71 5.32 0.39
C LEU A 348 -14.96 6.62 0.64
N ALA A 349 -13.64 6.65 0.44
CA ALA A 349 -12.83 7.84 0.59
C ALA A 349 -13.22 8.95 -0.40
N LEU A 350 -13.48 8.59 -1.66
CA LEU A 350 -13.99 9.50 -2.68
C LEU A 350 -15.37 10.08 -2.29
N CYS A 351 -16.27 9.24 -1.78
CA CYS A 351 -17.60 9.66 -1.35
C CYS A 351 -17.56 10.58 -0.12
N VAL A 352 -16.67 10.29 0.85
CA VAL A 352 -16.45 11.14 2.02
C VAL A 352 -15.88 12.51 1.60
N ALA A 353 -14.89 12.53 0.70
CA ALA A 353 -14.35 13.78 0.16
C ALA A 353 -15.41 14.58 -0.60
N GLY A 354 -16.28 13.87 -1.36
CA GLY A 354 -17.39 14.49 -2.07
C GLY A 354 -18.46 15.06 -1.16
N ALA A 355 -18.71 14.43 -0.02
CA ALA A 355 -19.61 14.93 1.02
C ALA A 355 -19.03 16.14 1.78
N ALA A 356 -17.71 16.12 1.98
CA ALA A 356 -16.99 17.21 2.67
C ALA A 356 -16.73 18.43 1.79
N ALA A 357 -16.88 18.32 0.47
CA ALA A 357 -16.73 19.45 -0.45
C ALA A 357 -17.85 20.49 -0.25
N ALA A 358 -17.54 21.77 -0.49
CA ALA A 358 -18.52 22.85 -0.42
C ALA A 358 -19.61 22.69 -1.49
N ALA A 359 -20.75 23.34 -1.29
CA ALA A 359 -21.89 23.24 -2.20
C ALA A 359 -21.59 23.78 -3.62
N ASP A 360 -20.59 24.64 -3.76
CA ASP A 360 -20.09 25.17 -5.04
C ASP A 360 -19.14 24.21 -5.78
N GLY A 361 -18.85 23.06 -5.19
CA GLY A 361 -17.92 22.07 -5.75
C GLY A 361 -16.47 22.26 -5.32
N THR A 362 -16.15 23.23 -4.49
CA THR A 362 -14.79 23.45 -3.99
C THR A 362 -14.38 22.30 -3.06
N PRO A 363 -13.25 21.61 -3.31
CA PRO A 363 -12.76 20.56 -2.45
C PRO A 363 -12.47 21.08 -1.03
N ALA A 364 -12.68 20.24 -0.03
CA ALA A 364 -12.33 20.56 1.35
C ALA A 364 -10.81 20.82 1.48
N ALA A 365 -10.44 21.79 2.31
CA ALA A 365 -9.04 22.12 2.58
C ALA A 365 -8.42 21.12 3.56
N GLY A 366 -7.12 20.87 3.44
CA GLY A 366 -6.35 19.99 4.31
C GLY A 366 -5.66 18.84 3.58
N THR A 367 -4.93 18.02 4.35
CA THR A 367 -4.36 16.79 3.81
C THR A 367 -5.46 15.75 3.53
N PRO A 368 -5.27 14.82 2.61
CA PRO A 368 -6.25 13.75 2.38
C PRO A 368 -6.67 13.00 3.65
N PHE A 369 -5.75 12.83 4.59
CA PHE A 369 -6.04 12.22 5.88
C PHE A 369 -6.98 13.08 6.74
N GLN A 370 -6.75 14.38 6.79
CA GLN A 370 -7.61 15.30 7.51
C GLN A 370 -9.01 15.37 6.89
N ILE A 371 -9.10 15.42 5.57
CA ILE A 371 -10.39 15.42 4.85
C ILE A 371 -11.19 14.17 5.17
N PHE A 372 -10.56 12.99 5.06
CA PHE A 372 -11.23 11.73 5.32
C PHE A 372 -11.60 11.57 6.80
N SER A 373 -10.68 11.87 7.72
CA SER A 373 -10.93 11.73 9.15
C SER A 373 -12.02 12.68 9.64
N SER A 374 -12.00 13.94 9.21
CA SER A 374 -13.03 14.93 9.57
C SER A 374 -14.40 14.58 8.98
N GLY A 375 -14.43 14.12 7.72
CA GLY A 375 -15.68 13.72 7.08
C GLY A 375 -16.35 12.53 7.77
N VAL A 376 -15.59 11.49 8.12
CA VAL A 376 -16.14 10.34 8.86
C VAL A 376 -16.43 10.69 10.32
N ALA A 377 -15.61 11.53 10.96
CA ALA A 377 -15.89 12.02 12.31
C ALA A 377 -17.23 12.75 12.39
N GLY A 378 -17.58 13.55 11.37
CA GLY A 378 -18.89 14.20 11.26
C GLY A 378 -20.06 13.19 11.22
N PHE A 379 -19.85 12.00 10.69
CA PHE A 379 -20.86 10.94 10.77
C PHE A 379 -21.00 10.37 12.19
N PHE A 380 -19.88 10.20 12.91
CA PHE A 380 -19.95 9.75 14.32
C PHE A 380 -20.68 10.74 15.22
N GLU A 381 -20.57 12.04 14.94
CA GLU A 381 -21.31 13.10 15.66
C GLU A 381 -22.83 12.90 15.54
N MET A 382 -23.31 12.47 14.37
CA MET A 382 -24.74 12.15 14.16
C MET A 382 -25.22 11.01 15.05
N PHE A 383 -24.33 10.14 15.51
CA PHE A 383 -24.61 9.08 16.47
C PHE A 383 -24.41 9.50 17.93
N GLY A 384 -24.14 10.79 18.19
CA GLY A 384 -23.95 11.33 19.54
C GLY A 384 -22.53 11.19 20.10
N VAL A 385 -21.55 10.81 19.28
CA VAL A 385 -20.13 10.76 19.69
C VAL A 385 -19.60 12.20 19.75
N PRO A 386 -18.96 12.64 20.87
CA PRO A 386 -18.36 13.97 20.94
C PRO A 386 -17.33 14.22 19.83
N VAL A 387 -17.39 15.40 19.20
CA VAL A 387 -16.55 15.82 18.06
C VAL A 387 -15.07 15.50 18.28
N TYR A 388 -14.54 15.88 19.43
CA TYR A 388 -13.12 15.66 19.76
C TYR A 388 -12.74 14.19 19.76
N ILE A 389 -13.59 13.32 20.36
CA ILE A 389 -13.34 11.87 20.41
C ILE A 389 -13.40 11.28 19.00
N ALA A 390 -14.42 11.65 18.22
CA ALA A 390 -14.59 11.19 16.85
C ALA A 390 -13.40 11.58 15.96
N GLN A 391 -12.94 12.81 16.03
CA GLN A 391 -11.80 13.32 15.27
C GLN A 391 -10.48 12.67 15.70
N CYS A 392 -10.20 12.53 16.99
CA CYS A 392 -9.01 11.85 17.48
C CYS A 392 -8.99 10.38 17.04
N PHE A 393 -10.11 9.67 17.18
CA PHE A 393 -10.24 8.29 16.75
C PHE A 393 -9.99 8.15 15.24
N MET A 394 -10.64 8.96 14.42
CA MET A 394 -10.51 8.88 12.98
C MET A 394 -9.11 9.28 12.47
N THR A 395 -8.53 10.35 13.03
CA THR A 395 -7.16 10.78 12.67
C THR A 395 -6.16 9.68 13.01
N MET A 396 -6.33 9.01 14.15
CA MET A 396 -5.50 7.86 14.50
C MET A 396 -5.73 6.67 13.56
N CYS A 397 -6.98 6.35 13.20
CA CYS A 397 -7.27 5.24 12.27
C CYS A 397 -6.55 5.43 10.94
N VAL A 398 -6.64 6.62 10.36
CA VAL A 398 -6.00 6.92 9.06
C VAL A 398 -4.47 6.94 9.17
N SER A 399 -3.94 7.47 10.25
CA SER A 399 -2.50 7.45 10.51
C SER A 399 -1.98 6.02 10.73
N ALA A 400 -2.78 5.17 11.39
CA ALA A 400 -2.45 3.75 11.59
C ALA A 400 -2.36 2.99 10.26
N LEU A 401 -3.20 3.31 9.25
CA LEU A 401 -3.06 2.76 7.89
C LEU A 401 -1.67 3.03 7.31
N ALA A 402 -1.20 4.29 7.38
CA ALA A 402 0.13 4.65 6.90
C ALA A 402 1.26 3.99 7.70
N LEU A 403 1.16 3.98 9.02
CA LEU A 403 2.19 3.40 9.89
C LEU A 403 2.32 1.88 9.72
N THR A 404 1.19 1.16 9.53
CA THR A 404 1.21 -0.29 9.26
C THR A 404 1.89 -0.61 7.92
N SER A 405 1.62 0.21 6.90
CA SER A 405 2.31 0.10 5.61
C SER A 405 3.80 0.42 5.72
N LEU A 406 4.18 1.46 6.50
CA LEU A 406 5.58 1.82 6.75
C LEU A 406 6.37 0.68 7.38
N ASP A 407 5.79 -0.03 8.36
CA ASP A 407 6.42 -1.19 9.01
C ASP A 407 6.72 -2.31 8.00
N ALA A 408 5.74 -2.61 7.14
CA ALA A 408 5.90 -3.63 6.11
C ALA A 408 6.93 -3.21 5.06
N VAL A 409 6.86 -1.99 4.57
CA VAL A 409 7.74 -1.45 3.52
C VAL A 409 9.17 -1.33 4.00
N ALA A 410 9.41 -0.89 5.23
CA ALA A 410 10.76 -0.81 5.79
C ALA A 410 11.44 -2.19 5.88
N ARG A 411 10.67 -3.22 6.26
CA ARG A 411 11.16 -4.62 6.23
C ARG A 411 11.46 -5.10 4.82
N ILE A 412 10.55 -4.86 3.87
CA ILE A 412 10.72 -5.26 2.47
C ILE A 412 11.93 -4.53 1.88
N GLY A 413 12.08 -3.23 2.12
CA GLY A 413 13.22 -2.44 1.65
C GLY A 413 14.55 -2.96 2.19
N ARG A 414 14.63 -3.20 3.51
CA ARG A 414 15.79 -3.84 4.13
C ARG A 414 16.10 -5.19 3.50
N MET A 415 15.09 -6.06 3.37
CA MET A 415 15.28 -7.41 2.80
C MET A 415 15.72 -7.33 1.34
N SER A 416 15.11 -6.45 0.53
CA SER A 416 15.51 -6.24 -0.87
C SER A 416 16.97 -5.78 -0.97
N PHE A 417 17.41 -4.89 -0.09
CA PHE A 417 18.80 -4.46 -0.01
C PHE A 417 19.73 -5.61 0.39
N GLN A 418 19.38 -6.38 1.42
CA GLN A 418 20.17 -7.54 1.84
C GLN A 418 20.28 -8.59 0.74
N GLU A 419 19.17 -8.93 0.08
CA GLU A 419 19.14 -9.92 -1.00
C GLU A 419 19.93 -9.47 -2.24
N LEU A 420 20.05 -8.17 -2.50
CA LEU A 420 20.84 -7.62 -3.60
C LEU A 420 22.32 -7.98 -3.47
N PHE A 421 22.84 -8.00 -2.24
CA PHE A 421 24.25 -8.28 -1.93
C PHE A 421 24.49 -9.68 -1.39
N SER A 422 23.43 -10.46 -1.12
CA SER A 422 23.57 -11.84 -0.62
C SER A 422 24.13 -12.78 -1.67
N THR A 423 24.81 -13.83 -1.19
CA THR A 423 25.30 -14.96 -1.98
C THR A 423 24.77 -16.27 -1.42
N ASP A 424 24.79 -17.34 -2.21
CA ASP A 424 24.32 -18.66 -1.79
C ASP A 424 25.08 -19.19 -0.57
N ASP A 425 26.34 -18.78 -0.40
CA ASP A 425 27.17 -19.11 0.77
C ASP A 425 27.63 -17.84 1.50
N MET A 426 26.79 -17.37 2.42
CA MET A 426 27.09 -16.20 3.26
C MET A 426 28.14 -16.48 4.33
N ALA A 427 28.42 -17.74 4.68
CA ALA A 427 29.44 -18.08 5.67
C ALA A 427 30.84 -17.74 5.17
N HIS A 428 31.09 -18.01 3.89
CA HIS A 428 32.38 -17.73 3.20
C HIS A 428 32.37 -16.41 2.41
N ALA A 429 31.30 -15.59 2.54
CA ALA A 429 31.21 -14.30 1.84
C ALA A 429 32.28 -13.31 2.33
N GLU A 430 32.70 -12.42 1.42
CA GLU A 430 33.62 -11.30 1.73
C GLU A 430 33.07 -10.41 2.86
N GLY A 431 33.96 -9.87 3.69
CA GLY A 431 33.59 -9.09 4.87
C GLY A 431 32.65 -7.92 4.60
N TRP A 432 32.84 -7.20 3.49
CA TRP A 432 31.97 -6.09 3.10
C TRP A 432 30.53 -6.54 2.82
N ARG A 433 30.33 -7.74 2.24
CA ARG A 433 28.98 -8.29 2.00
C ARG A 433 28.29 -8.63 3.30
N LYS A 434 29.02 -9.17 4.30
CA LYS A 434 28.48 -9.43 5.64
C LYS A 434 28.01 -8.15 6.30
N VAL A 435 28.72 -7.03 6.14
CA VAL A 435 28.30 -5.71 6.63
C VAL A 435 27.03 -5.23 5.93
N LEU A 436 26.97 -5.27 4.57
CA LEU A 436 25.79 -4.84 3.82
C LEU A 436 24.56 -5.71 4.10
N CYS A 437 24.75 -7.01 4.34
CA CYS A 437 23.68 -7.93 4.69
C CYS A 437 23.30 -7.92 6.19
N ASN A 438 23.99 -7.12 7.02
CA ASN A 438 23.63 -6.96 8.43
C ASN A 438 22.28 -6.26 8.56
N VAL A 439 21.38 -6.78 9.41
CA VAL A 439 20.01 -6.29 9.61
C VAL A 439 20.00 -4.80 9.98
N TYR A 440 20.83 -4.40 10.91
CA TYR A 440 20.88 -3.01 11.39
C TYR A 440 21.44 -2.06 10.33
N PHE A 441 22.54 -2.45 9.67
CA PHE A 441 23.14 -1.65 8.62
C PHE A 441 22.21 -1.44 7.44
N ALA A 442 21.62 -2.52 6.92
CA ALA A 442 20.66 -2.46 5.81
C ALA A 442 19.42 -1.62 6.17
N THR A 443 18.94 -1.68 7.41
CA THR A 443 17.85 -0.85 7.89
C THR A 443 18.23 0.63 7.91
N ILE A 444 19.40 0.96 8.47
CA ILE A 444 19.88 2.35 8.57
C ILE A 444 20.03 2.96 7.17
N ILE A 445 20.65 2.26 6.23
CA ILE A 445 20.83 2.77 4.85
C ILE A 445 19.46 2.99 4.18
N THR A 446 18.52 2.05 4.32
CA THR A 446 17.18 2.18 3.76
C THR A 446 16.44 3.36 4.38
N LEU A 447 16.46 3.51 5.69
CA LEU A 447 15.78 4.61 6.38
C LEU A 447 16.45 5.96 6.13
N ALA A 448 17.78 6.02 6.03
CA ALA A 448 18.50 7.25 5.69
C ALA A 448 18.11 7.74 4.28
N GLY A 449 18.04 6.84 3.29
CA GLY A 449 17.55 7.18 1.96
C GLY A 449 16.10 7.68 1.98
N GLY A 450 15.21 6.97 2.69
CA GLY A 450 13.82 7.39 2.88
C GLY A 450 13.70 8.75 3.60
N PHE A 451 14.53 9.01 4.61
CA PHE A 451 14.54 10.28 5.34
C PHE A 451 14.94 11.46 4.47
N VAL A 452 16.02 11.30 3.69
CA VAL A 452 16.46 12.35 2.74
C VAL A 452 15.35 12.68 1.74
N LEU A 453 14.68 11.66 1.20
CA LEU A 453 13.55 11.86 0.30
C LEU A 453 12.33 12.47 0.99
N ALA A 454 12.07 12.15 2.27
CA ALA A 454 10.96 12.74 3.02
C ALA A 454 11.06 14.26 3.15
N LYS A 455 12.29 14.81 3.12
CA LYS A 455 12.51 16.28 3.11
C LYS A 455 12.01 16.97 1.84
N ILE A 456 11.78 16.23 0.77
CA ILE A 456 11.18 16.75 -0.47
C ILE A 456 9.68 17.09 -0.28
N GLY A 457 9.03 16.42 0.66
CA GLY A 457 7.60 16.53 0.95
C GLY A 457 6.73 15.60 0.10
N TYR A 458 5.68 15.03 0.72
CA TYR A 458 4.87 13.98 0.12
C TYR A 458 4.18 14.41 -1.20
N ASN A 459 3.74 15.66 -1.31
CA ASN A 459 3.09 16.16 -2.53
C ASN A 459 4.00 16.07 -3.77
N ASN A 460 5.30 16.31 -3.60
CA ASN A 460 6.27 16.23 -4.68
C ASN A 460 6.65 14.78 -5.01
N ILE A 461 6.63 13.90 -3.99
CA ILE A 461 7.02 12.48 -4.15
C ILE A 461 5.85 11.64 -4.66
N TRP A 462 4.59 12.01 -4.35
CA TRP A 462 3.41 11.19 -4.63
C TRP A 462 3.27 10.75 -6.10
N PRO A 463 3.46 11.61 -7.11
CA PRO A 463 3.38 11.18 -8.51
C PRO A 463 4.47 10.14 -8.88
N LEU A 464 5.68 10.30 -8.31
CA LEU A 464 6.78 9.38 -8.54
C LEU A 464 6.56 8.05 -7.83
N PHE A 465 6.07 8.10 -6.58
CA PHE A 465 5.64 6.92 -5.83
C PHE A 465 4.54 6.15 -6.57
N GLY A 466 3.48 6.83 -7.01
CA GLY A 466 2.38 6.20 -7.73
C GLY A 466 2.83 5.54 -9.04
N SER A 467 3.68 6.24 -9.81
CA SER A 467 4.25 5.70 -11.06
C SER A 467 5.12 4.47 -10.79
N ALA A 468 5.97 4.51 -9.77
CA ALA A 468 6.84 3.39 -9.40
C ALA A 468 6.01 2.19 -8.90
N ASN A 469 4.97 2.43 -8.10
CA ASN A 469 4.08 1.40 -7.57
C ASN A 469 3.34 0.66 -8.70
N GLN A 470 2.81 1.41 -9.65
CA GLN A 470 2.11 0.82 -10.80
C GLN A 470 3.07 0.17 -11.79
N LEU A 471 4.27 0.72 -11.99
CA LEU A 471 5.30 0.06 -12.79
C LEU A 471 5.69 -1.28 -12.17
N LEU A 472 5.82 -1.35 -10.84
CA LEU A 472 6.04 -2.62 -10.14
C LEU A 472 4.94 -3.65 -10.45
N SER A 473 3.66 -3.23 -10.47
CA SER A 473 2.55 -4.10 -10.89
C SER A 473 2.71 -4.60 -12.33
N ALA A 474 3.10 -3.73 -13.25
CA ALA A 474 3.37 -4.12 -14.64
C ALA A 474 4.52 -5.14 -14.75
N LEU A 475 5.60 -4.98 -13.96
CA LEU A 475 6.73 -5.93 -13.92
C LEU A 475 6.29 -7.30 -13.37
N VAL A 476 5.41 -7.30 -12.36
CA VAL A 476 4.80 -8.52 -11.83
C VAL A 476 3.91 -9.19 -12.89
N LEU A 477 3.04 -8.43 -13.56
CA LEU A 477 2.20 -8.94 -14.67
C LEU A 477 3.05 -9.57 -15.79
N ALA A 478 4.16 -8.93 -16.16
CA ALA A 478 5.09 -9.48 -17.15
C ALA A 478 5.66 -10.83 -16.72
N THR A 479 6.06 -10.94 -15.44
CA THR A 479 6.55 -12.19 -14.85
C THR A 479 5.45 -13.28 -14.83
N LEU A 480 4.22 -12.91 -14.47
CA LEU A 480 3.07 -13.81 -14.46
C LEU A 480 2.73 -14.30 -15.87
N CYS A 481 2.87 -13.46 -16.90
CA CYS A 481 2.70 -13.88 -18.30
C CYS A 481 3.66 -15.00 -18.68
N VAL A 482 4.93 -14.91 -18.27
CA VAL A 482 5.95 -15.96 -18.50
C VAL A 482 5.60 -17.21 -17.69
N PHE A 483 5.30 -17.06 -16.40
CA PHE A 483 4.95 -18.17 -15.50
C PHE A 483 3.75 -18.98 -16.02
N LEU A 484 2.64 -18.33 -16.36
CA LEU A 484 1.44 -19.01 -16.84
C LEU A 484 1.68 -19.71 -18.17
N LYS A 485 2.48 -19.10 -19.06
CA LYS A 485 2.85 -19.72 -20.32
C LYS A 485 3.69 -21.00 -20.12
N VAL A 486 4.75 -20.92 -19.31
CA VAL A 486 5.61 -22.06 -19.00
C VAL A 486 4.82 -23.21 -18.34
N THR A 487 3.81 -22.86 -17.54
CA THR A 487 2.95 -23.87 -16.87
C THR A 487 1.73 -24.29 -17.70
N GLY A 488 1.64 -23.89 -18.97
CA GLY A 488 0.57 -24.29 -19.90
C GLY A 488 -0.81 -23.68 -19.57
N ARG A 489 -0.86 -22.60 -18.79
CA ARG A 489 -2.10 -21.94 -18.38
C ARG A 489 -2.40 -20.71 -19.24
N SER A 490 -3.69 -20.37 -19.37
CA SER A 490 -4.11 -19.18 -20.11
C SER A 490 -3.58 -17.91 -19.45
N ASN A 491 -2.89 -17.07 -20.22
CA ASN A 491 -2.35 -15.78 -19.79
C ASN A 491 -2.93 -14.60 -20.59
N LYS A 492 -3.88 -14.85 -21.48
CA LYS A 492 -4.42 -13.82 -22.39
C LYS A 492 -5.03 -12.63 -21.65
N MET A 493 -5.66 -12.88 -20.48
CA MET A 493 -6.27 -11.85 -19.64
C MET A 493 -5.27 -10.89 -19.03
N LEU A 494 -3.97 -11.23 -18.99
CA LEU A 494 -2.93 -10.38 -18.40
C LEU A 494 -2.36 -9.33 -19.38
N PHE A 495 -2.49 -9.55 -20.69
CA PHE A 495 -1.92 -8.65 -21.70
C PHE A 495 -2.53 -7.25 -21.72
N PRO A 496 -3.87 -7.07 -21.72
CA PRO A 496 -4.45 -5.74 -21.70
C PRO A 496 -4.02 -4.93 -20.46
N PRO A 497 -4.13 -5.45 -19.22
CA PRO A 497 -3.59 -4.77 -18.04
C PRO A 497 -2.10 -4.44 -18.16
N LEU A 498 -1.28 -5.38 -18.60
CA LEU A 498 0.17 -5.18 -18.76
C LEU A 498 0.49 -4.02 -19.69
N VAL A 499 -0.09 -4.01 -20.90
CA VAL A 499 0.18 -2.97 -21.90
C VAL A 499 -0.29 -1.61 -21.41
N ILE A 500 -1.51 -1.51 -20.88
CA ILE A 500 -2.07 -0.26 -20.35
C ILE A 500 -1.20 0.27 -19.20
N MET A 501 -0.80 -0.60 -18.26
CA MET A 501 0.03 -0.19 -17.14
C MET A 501 1.41 0.29 -17.57
N LEU A 502 2.03 -0.35 -18.55
CA LEU A 502 3.31 0.11 -19.11
C LEU A 502 3.15 1.48 -19.79
N CYS A 503 2.09 1.67 -20.60
CA CYS A 503 1.81 2.95 -21.24
C CYS A 503 1.60 4.07 -20.21
N VAL A 504 0.76 3.84 -19.20
CA VAL A 504 0.46 4.81 -18.14
C VAL A 504 1.74 5.20 -17.39
N THR A 505 2.46 4.19 -16.90
CA THR A 505 3.59 4.42 -15.99
C THR A 505 4.80 5.04 -16.68
N PHE A 506 5.17 4.55 -17.87
CA PHE A 506 6.27 5.16 -18.62
C PHE A 506 5.93 6.56 -19.09
N THR A 507 4.68 6.83 -19.53
CA THR A 507 4.26 8.19 -19.87
C THR A 507 4.35 9.12 -18.67
N ALA A 508 3.90 8.69 -17.48
CA ALA A 508 3.98 9.48 -16.26
C ALA A 508 5.43 9.79 -15.86
N LEU A 509 6.30 8.78 -15.90
CA LEU A 509 7.72 8.94 -15.58
C LEU A 509 8.44 9.85 -16.57
N VAL A 510 8.18 9.70 -17.87
CA VAL A 510 8.76 10.56 -18.91
C VAL A 510 8.28 12.01 -18.76
N GLN A 511 6.98 12.23 -18.55
CA GLN A 511 6.46 13.58 -18.30
C GLN A 511 7.12 14.21 -17.04
N ARG A 512 7.32 13.41 -15.97
CA ARG A 512 8.00 13.89 -14.78
C ARG A 512 9.46 14.26 -15.06
N VAL A 513 10.19 13.44 -15.82
CA VAL A 513 11.58 13.73 -16.25
C VAL A 513 11.63 15.02 -17.05
N ILE A 514 10.74 15.20 -18.02
CA ILE A 514 10.70 16.42 -18.83
C ILE A 514 10.46 17.66 -17.96
N ALA A 515 9.49 17.60 -17.04
CA ALA A 515 9.19 18.71 -16.14
C ALA A 515 10.38 19.05 -15.22
N LEU A 516 11.08 18.03 -14.69
CA LEU A 516 12.25 18.22 -13.83
C LEU A 516 13.44 18.79 -14.62
N VAL A 517 13.68 18.32 -15.83
CA VAL A 517 14.73 18.88 -16.73
C VAL A 517 14.44 20.33 -17.07
N GLN A 518 13.17 20.68 -17.34
CA GLN A 518 12.77 22.07 -17.59
C GLN A 518 13.01 22.95 -16.37
N ALA A 519 12.70 22.48 -15.15
CA ALA A 519 12.98 23.21 -13.91
C ALA A 519 14.48 23.43 -13.70
N VAL A 520 15.32 22.42 -14.00
CA VAL A 520 16.78 22.55 -13.96
C VAL A 520 17.26 23.59 -14.99
N ALA A 521 16.77 23.53 -16.22
CA ALA A 521 17.14 24.45 -17.28
C ALA A 521 16.72 25.91 -16.99
N ALA A 522 15.59 26.09 -16.30
CA ALA A 522 15.09 27.40 -15.86
C ALA A 522 15.85 27.95 -14.63
N GLY A 523 16.78 27.21 -14.04
CA GLY A 523 17.52 27.60 -12.84
C GLY A 523 16.67 27.65 -11.56
N SER A 524 15.45 27.12 -11.57
CA SER A 524 14.54 27.05 -10.42
C SER A 524 14.69 25.77 -9.59
N ALA A 525 15.51 24.83 -10.05
CA ALA A 525 15.68 23.54 -9.42
C ALA A 525 16.75 23.55 -8.32
N THR A 526 16.46 22.83 -7.24
CA THR A 526 17.44 22.49 -6.20
C THR A 526 17.85 21.03 -6.34
N PHE A 527 19.11 20.71 -6.01
CA PHE A 527 19.56 19.32 -6.09
C PHE A 527 18.74 18.40 -5.17
N LEU A 528 18.39 18.87 -3.99
CA LEU A 528 17.69 18.07 -2.99
C LEU A 528 16.25 17.71 -3.43
N VAL A 529 15.55 18.62 -4.10
CA VAL A 529 14.15 18.40 -4.50
C VAL A 529 14.07 17.85 -5.92
N GLU A 530 14.50 18.63 -6.93
CA GLU A 530 14.33 18.26 -8.33
C GLU A 530 15.40 17.29 -8.79
N GLY A 531 16.66 17.45 -8.34
CA GLY A 531 17.78 16.61 -8.76
C GLY A 531 17.63 15.15 -8.31
N LEU A 532 17.27 14.92 -7.03
CA LEU A 532 17.06 13.56 -6.53
C LEU A 532 15.87 12.88 -7.21
N GLN A 533 14.77 13.60 -7.43
CA GLN A 533 13.61 13.06 -8.16
C GLN A 533 13.97 12.69 -9.59
N LEU A 534 14.76 13.52 -10.29
CA LEU A 534 15.22 13.25 -11.64
C LEU A 534 16.06 11.97 -11.70
N ILE A 535 17.03 11.82 -10.80
CA ILE A 535 17.87 10.63 -10.73
C ILE A 535 17.00 9.38 -10.51
N ILE A 536 16.08 9.41 -9.55
CA ILE A 536 15.20 8.27 -9.23
C ILE A 536 14.29 7.96 -10.41
N ALA A 537 13.68 8.96 -11.05
CA ALA A 537 12.80 8.76 -12.20
C ALA A 537 13.53 8.08 -13.38
N VAL A 538 14.74 8.55 -13.70
CA VAL A 538 15.59 7.96 -14.76
C VAL A 538 15.98 6.51 -14.39
N LEU A 539 16.38 6.26 -13.14
CA LEU A 539 16.70 4.91 -12.68
C LEU A 539 15.49 3.98 -12.78
N LEU A 540 14.30 4.41 -12.36
CA LEU A 540 13.07 3.61 -12.45
C LEU A 540 12.72 3.26 -13.90
N ILE A 541 12.87 4.22 -14.84
CA ILE A 541 12.69 3.97 -16.28
C ILE A 541 13.70 2.92 -16.77
N ALA A 542 14.97 3.10 -16.48
CA ALA A 542 16.03 2.20 -16.95
C ALA A 542 15.85 0.78 -16.40
N LEU A 543 15.56 0.65 -15.11
CA LEU A 543 15.32 -0.64 -14.46
C LEU A 543 14.04 -1.29 -15.00
N GLY A 544 12.96 -0.52 -15.15
CA GLY A 544 11.68 -0.99 -15.69
C GLY A 544 11.82 -1.52 -17.12
N VAL A 545 12.45 -0.74 -18.02
CA VAL A 545 12.73 -1.16 -19.40
C VAL A 545 13.57 -2.44 -19.42
N THR A 546 14.58 -2.52 -18.58
CA THR A 546 15.46 -3.69 -18.50
C THR A 546 14.68 -4.96 -18.12
N ILE A 547 13.80 -4.88 -17.11
CA ILE A 547 12.98 -6.03 -16.67
C ILE A 547 11.98 -6.41 -17.76
N VAL A 548 11.31 -5.44 -18.38
CA VAL A 548 10.34 -5.68 -19.47
C VAL A 548 11.02 -6.40 -20.64
N LEU A 549 12.18 -5.92 -21.08
CA LEU A 549 12.93 -6.54 -22.17
C LEU A 549 13.36 -7.98 -21.82
N ASN A 550 13.84 -8.22 -20.60
CA ASN A 550 14.19 -9.56 -20.15
C ASN A 550 12.96 -10.47 -20.06
N SER A 551 11.82 -9.96 -19.60
CA SER A 551 10.55 -10.71 -19.57
C SER A 551 10.07 -11.08 -20.98
N LEU A 552 10.18 -10.16 -21.95
CA LEU A 552 9.84 -10.42 -23.35
C LEU A 552 10.76 -11.50 -23.97
N ARG A 553 12.06 -11.44 -23.68
CA ARG A 553 13.02 -12.48 -24.14
C ARG A 553 12.69 -13.83 -23.54
N ALA A 554 12.42 -13.91 -22.24
CA ALA A 554 12.03 -15.15 -21.55
C ALA A 554 10.68 -15.68 -22.09
N TYR A 555 9.74 -14.79 -22.38
CA TYR A 555 8.46 -15.14 -22.98
C TYR A 555 8.62 -15.71 -24.40
N ALA A 556 9.49 -15.12 -25.22
CA ALA A 556 9.79 -15.62 -26.57
C ALA A 556 10.52 -16.98 -26.54
N ALA A 557 11.51 -17.13 -25.65
CA ALA A 557 12.25 -18.38 -25.51
C ALA A 557 11.35 -19.56 -25.10
N SER A 558 10.41 -19.33 -24.18
CA SER A 558 9.45 -20.36 -23.75
C SER A 558 8.49 -20.82 -24.86
N LYS A 559 8.36 -20.06 -25.95
CA LYS A 559 7.60 -20.45 -27.14
C LYS A 559 8.36 -21.47 -28.00
N GLN A 560 9.66 -21.32 -28.12
CA GLN A 560 10.51 -22.25 -28.90
C GLN A 560 10.59 -23.63 -28.25
N ASP A 561 10.64 -23.71 -26.92
CA ASP A 561 10.69 -24.99 -26.20
C ASP A 561 9.36 -25.75 -26.27
N SER A 562 8.21 -25.06 -26.26
CA SER A 562 6.90 -25.70 -26.42
C SER A 562 6.66 -26.20 -27.86
N GLU A 563 7.17 -25.49 -28.88
CA GLU A 563 7.09 -25.93 -30.28
C GLU A 563 8.02 -27.13 -30.56
N LYS A 564 9.20 -27.20 -29.93
CA LYS A 564 10.11 -28.35 -30.02
C LYS A 564 9.56 -29.58 -29.31
N ALA A 565 8.83 -29.43 -28.20
CA ALA A 565 8.20 -30.51 -27.47
C ALA A 565 6.94 -31.08 -28.19
N THR A 566 6.35 -30.36 -29.14
CA THR A 566 5.20 -30.83 -29.95
C THR A 566 5.63 -31.51 -31.25
N VAL A 567 6.91 -31.47 -31.60
CA VAL A 567 7.49 -32.10 -32.82
C VAL A 567 8.18 -33.46 -32.52
N HIS A 568 8.22 -33.85 -31.26
CA HIS A 568 8.65 -35.19 -30.82
C HIS A 568 7.49 -35.91 -30.14
#